data_eba6871082a1d72e03117d22ec6eeccb
#
_entry.id   eba6871082a1d72e03117d22ec6eeccb
#
_cell.length_a   1.000
_cell.length_b   1.000
_cell.length_c   1.000
_cell.angle_alpha   90.00
_cell.angle_beta   90.00
_cell.angle_gamma   90.00
#
_symmetry.space_group_name_H-M   'P 1'
#
loop_
_entity.id
_entity.type
_entity.pdbx_description
1 polymer ?
#
loop_
_entity_poly.entity_id
_entity_poly.type
_entity_poly.pdbx_seq_one_letter_code
_entity_poly.pdbx_strand_id
1 'polypeptide(L)'
;MRAVSTCSGPFRAILVLAVTVLSACASTAPPRSVSDVFALPDPAPGNAQPLPRSVPKPEEPLPASTIDRARALLGVRYRYGGNSPDQGFDCSGFVRFVLGPERSEKLPRTAYAMSRSAGERIALDELSSGDLVFFRIGGRNVSHVGIYLGQREFIHAPSRGGEVRIDRLDDRYWQRRLALARRLPALPRPRSGRI
;
A
#
# COMPACT_ATOMS: atom_id res chain seq x y z
N MET A 1 -17.23 45.61 43.62
CA MET A 1 -17.37 45.02 44.99
C MET A 1 -17.06 43.56 44.92
N ARG A 2 -15.95 43.16 45.60
CA ARG A 2 -15.64 41.86 46.25
C ARG A 2 -15.61 40.63 45.31
N ALA A 3 -14.65 39.70 45.36
CA ALA A 3 -13.48 39.52 46.24
C ALA A 3 -12.54 38.52 45.57
N VAL A 4 -11.28 38.73 45.80
CA VAL A 4 -10.13 37.85 45.50
C VAL A 4 -10.15 36.71 46.53
N SER A 5 -9.81 35.48 46.10
CA SER A 5 -9.37 34.43 47.04
C SER A 5 -8.19 33.66 46.45
N THR A 6 -7.04 34.04 46.98
CA THR A 6 -5.77 33.34 46.98
C THR A 6 -5.85 32.15 47.95
N CYS A 7 -5.33 31.00 47.57
CA CYS A 7 -4.99 29.95 48.51
C CYS A 7 -3.59 29.43 48.24
N SER A 8 -2.67 29.80 49.14
CA SER A 8 -1.26 29.37 49.20
C SER A 8 -1.13 28.10 50.03
N GLY A 9 -0.15 27.28 49.66
CA GLY A 9 0.77 26.52 50.48
C GLY A 9 0.49 25.02 50.65
N PRO A 10 1.42 24.24 51.19
CA PRO A 10 2.81 24.55 51.50
C PRO A 10 3.86 23.48 51.03
N PHE A 11 5.11 23.90 51.09
CA PHE A 11 6.37 23.15 51.08
C PHE A 11 6.36 21.85 51.90
N ARG A 12 6.87 20.77 51.34
CA ARG A 12 7.43 19.64 52.15
C ARG A 12 8.68 19.07 51.48
N ALA A 13 9.80 19.48 52.01
CA ALA A 13 10.80 18.72 52.75
C ALA A 13 11.56 17.66 51.92
N ILE A 14 12.81 18.03 51.74
CA ILE A 14 13.98 17.25 51.30
C ILE A 14 14.22 16.11 52.26
N LEU A 15 14.33 14.88 51.74
CA LEU A 15 14.93 13.75 52.47
C LEU A 15 16.17 13.28 51.73
N VAL A 16 17.34 13.67 52.25
CA VAL A 16 18.66 13.19 51.85
C VAL A 16 18.86 11.80 52.48
N LEU A 17 18.96 10.77 51.66
CA LEU A 17 19.40 9.45 52.13
C LEU A 17 20.80 9.19 51.59
N ALA A 18 21.77 9.23 52.50
CA ALA A 18 23.13 8.80 52.26
C ALA A 18 23.18 7.28 52.13
N VAL A 19 23.72 6.76 51.07
CA VAL A 19 24.01 5.34 50.91
C VAL A 19 25.51 5.14 50.78
N THR A 20 26.00 4.38 51.70
CA THR A 20 27.37 3.95 51.94
C THR A 20 27.98 3.20 50.75
N VAL A 21 29.23 3.53 50.47
CA VAL A 21 30.11 2.90 49.50
C VAL A 21 30.57 1.53 50.09
N LEU A 22 30.22 0.45 49.43
CA LEU A 22 30.92 -0.82 49.58
C LEU A 22 31.89 -0.99 48.41
N SER A 23 33.18 -0.94 48.76
CA SER A 23 34.29 -1.29 47.89
C SER A 23 34.32 -2.79 47.69
N ALA A 24 34.06 -3.28 46.49
CA ALA A 24 34.35 -4.66 46.10
C ALA A 24 35.45 -4.64 45.05
N CYS A 25 36.61 -5.18 45.37
CA CYS A 25 37.69 -5.46 44.43
C CYS A 25 37.22 -6.44 43.37
N ALA A 26 37.11 -5.98 42.14
CA ALA A 26 36.88 -6.84 40.97
C ALA A 26 38.12 -6.84 40.10
N SER A 27 38.67 -8.02 39.91
CA SER A 27 39.77 -8.40 39.04
C SER A 27 39.64 -7.81 37.65
N THR A 28 40.64 -7.07 37.22
CA THR A 28 40.75 -6.55 35.83
C THR A 28 41.19 -7.68 34.91
N ALA A 29 40.25 -8.23 34.16
CA ALA A 29 40.54 -8.94 32.92
C ALA A 29 40.66 -7.92 31.80
N PRO A 30 41.64 -8.05 30.88
CA PRO A 30 41.76 -7.11 29.75
C PRO A 30 40.55 -7.18 28.83
N PRO A 31 40.15 -6.05 28.21
CA PRO A 31 39.04 -6.06 27.28
C PRO A 31 39.38 -6.92 26.07
N ARG A 32 38.58 -7.94 25.81
CA ARG A 32 38.63 -8.70 24.56
C ARG A 32 38.26 -7.73 23.44
N SER A 33 39.10 -7.66 22.42
CA SER A 33 38.90 -6.89 21.22
C SER A 33 37.51 -7.23 20.65
N VAL A 34 36.73 -6.20 20.31
CA VAL A 34 35.41 -6.33 19.67
C VAL A 34 35.48 -7.00 18.28
N SER A 35 36.69 -7.27 17.78
CA SER A 35 36.92 -8.00 16.54
C SER A 35 36.62 -9.50 16.60
N ASP A 36 36.59 -10.11 17.82
CA ASP A 36 36.43 -11.55 17.94
C ASP A 36 34.99 -12.02 18.17
N VAL A 37 34.03 -11.09 18.25
CA VAL A 37 32.62 -11.43 18.54
C VAL A 37 31.77 -11.54 17.28
N PHE A 38 32.27 -11.12 16.11
CA PHE A 38 31.58 -11.18 14.83
C PHE A 38 32.29 -12.00 13.75
N ALA A 39 33.04 -13.02 14.15
CA ALA A 39 33.41 -14.04 13.17
C ALA A 39 32.18 -14.91 12.88
N LEU A 40 31.36 -14.44 11.96
CA LEU A 40 30.41 -15.32 11.26
C LEU A 40 31.22 -16.37 10.53
N PRO A 41 30.90 -17.68 10.64
CA PRO A 41 31.54 -18.68 9.81
C PRO A 41 31.34 -18.32 8.36
N ASP A 42 32.42 -18.41 7.57
CA ASP A 42 32.37 -18.23 6.12
C ASP A 42 31.24 -19.09 5.55
N PRO A 43 30.34 -18.52 4.74
CA PRO A 43 29.31 -19.32 4.08
C PRO A 43 30.00 -20.32 3.18
N ALA A 44 29.75 -21.61 3.43
CA ALA A 44 30.19 -22.69 2.57
C ALA A 44 29.87 -22.35 1.10
N PRO A 45 30.78 -22.64 0.14
CA PRO A 45 30.52 -22.44 -1.27
C PRO A 45 29.50 -23.48 -1.73
N GLY A 46 28.24 -23.13 -1.67
CA GLY A 46 27.15 -24.02 -1.99
C GLY A 46 25.86 -23.26 -2.21
N ASN A 47 25.56 -23.01 -3.49
CA ASN A 47 24.21 -22.74 -4.00
C ASN A 47 23.49 -21.51 -3.44
N ALA A 48 24.08 -20.33 -3.59
CA ALA A 48 23.32 -19.11 -3.67
C ALA A 48 22.50 -19.13 -4.97
N GLN A 49 21.34 -19.78 -4.94
CA GLN A 49 20.34 -19.56 -5.98
C GLN A 49 19.97 -18.07 -5.92
N PRO A 50 20.18 -17.31 -7.00
CA PRO A 50 19.69 -15.95 -7.06
C PRO A 50 18.17 -16.00 -6.83
N LEU A 51 17.69 -15.28 -5.84
CA LEU A 51 16.26 -15.00 -5.71
C LEU A 51 15.76 -14.54 -7.07
N PRO A 52 14.65 -15.08 -7.60
CA PRO A 52 14.15 -14.69 -8.91
C PRO A 52 13.80 -13.20 -8.88
N ARG A 53 14.70 -12.35 -9.35
CA ARG A 53 14.48 -10.96 -9.69
C ARG A 53 13.79 -10.85 -11.05
N SER A 54 12.87 -11.69 -11.36
CA SER A 54 12.08 -11.53 -12.56
C SER A 54 10.68 -11.03 -12.19
N VAL A 55 10.56 -9.72 -12.05
CA VAL A 55 9.33 -9.07 -12.54
C VAL A 55 9.17 -9.56 -13.98
N PRO A 56 8.01 -10.15 -14.36
CA PRO A 56 7.86 -10.72 -15.70
C PRO A 56 8.20 -9.66 -16.74
N LYS A 57 9.16 -9.98 -17.60
CA LYS A 57 9.53 -9.19 -18.77
C LYS A 57 8.27 -9.03 -19.65
N PRO A 58 8.04 -7.86 -20.30
CA PRO A 58 6.81 -7.57 -21.06
C PRO A 58 6.49 -8.54 -22.22
N GLU A 59 7.30 -9.55 -22.48
CA GLU A 59 7.14 -10.51 -23.59
C GLU A 59 6.31 -11.75 -23.26
N GLU A 60 5.96 -11.98 -21.98
CA GLU A 60 5.02 -13.05 -21.62
C GLU A 60 3.58 -12.60 -21.92
N PRO A 61 2.73 -13.44 -22.54
CA PRO A 61 1.32 -13.09 -22.75
C PRO A 61 0.68 -12.78 -21.41
N LEU A 62 0.18 -11.55 -21.26
CA LEU A 62 -0.50 -11.15 -20.04
C LEU A 62 -1.70 -12.08 -19.79
N PRO A 63 -1.99 -12.44 -18.52
CA PRO A 63 -3.11 -13.29 -18.17
C PRO A 63 -4.41 -12.83 -18.83
N ALA A 64 -5.23 -13.78 -19.29
CA ALA A 64 -6.38 -13.52 -20.16
C ALA A 64 -7.45 -12.63 -19.51
N SER A 65 -7.60 -12.66 -18.18
CA SER A 65 -8.56 -11.84 -17.46
C SER A 65 -7.93 -10.58 -16.87
N THR A 66 -8.72 -9.52 -16.75
CA THR A 66 -8.32 -8.29 -16.07
C THR A 66 -7.93 -8.56 -14.61
N ILE A 67 -8.60 -9.49 -13.95
CA ILE A 67 -8.35 -9.84 -12.56
C ILE A 67 -7.03 -10.57 -12.40
N ASP A 68 -6.72 -11.53 -13.28
CA ASP A 68 -5.45 -12.28 -13.22
C ASP A 68 -4.27 -11.34 -13.47
N ARG A 69 -4.43 -10.42 -14.42
CA ARG A 69 -3.44 -9.37 -14.69
C ARG A 69 -3.21 -8.47 -13.47
N ALA A 70 -4.28 -8.09 -12.78
CA ALA A 70 -4.18 -7.29 -11.56
C ALA A 70 -3.45 -8.05 -10.44
N ARG A 71 -3.78 -9.33 -10.24
CA ARG A 71 -3.17 -10.18 -9.21
C ARG A 71 -1.68 -10.46 -9.48
N ALA A 72 -1.28 -10.58 -10.74
CA ALA A 72 0.13 -10.75 -11.12
C ALA A 72 1.02 -9.55 -10.74
N LEU A 73 0.44 -8.41 -10.38
CA LEU A 73 1.15 -7.18 -9.98
C LEU A 73 1.19 -6.98 -8.46
N LEU A 74 0.73 -7.93 -7.66
CA LEU A 74 0.83 -7.85 -6.19
C LEU A 74 2.29 -7.64 -5.76
N GLY A 75 2.50 -6.76 -4.80
CA GLY A 75 3.83 -6.41 -4.29
C GLY A 75 4.59 -5.39 -5.15
N VAL A 76 4.11 -5.00 -6.33
CA VAL A 76 4.75 -3.93 -7.10
C VAL A 76 4.62 -2.60 -6.34
N ARG A 77 5.77 -1.93 -6.13
CA ARG A 77 5.85 -0.72 -5.31
C ARG A 77 4.98 0.43 -5.83
N TYR A 78 4.48 1.23 -4.91
CA TYR A 78 3.84 2.49 -5.25
C TYR A 78 4.87 3.52 -5.74
N ARG A 79 4.52 4.26 -6.78
CA ARG A 79 5.23 5.46 -7.22
C ARG A 79 4.24 6.50 -7.71
N TYR A 80 4.33 7.71 -7.19
CA TYR A 80 3.51 8.82 -7.69
C TYR A 80 3.77 9.06 -9.19
N GLY A 81 2.72 9.08 -9.99
CA GLY A 81 2.82 9.19 -11.46
C GLY A 81 3.27 7.91 -12.18
N GLY A 82 3.57 6.84 -11.46
CA GLY A 82 4.00 5.56 -12.04
C GLY A 82 2.90 4.86 -12.81
N ASN A 83 3.28 4.11 -13.86
CA ASN A 83 2.35 3.47 -14.79
C ASN A 83 2.88 2.14 -15.38
N SER A 84 3.98 1.61 -14.85
CA SER A 84 4.56 0.33 -15.29
C SER A 84 5.09 -0.47 -14.10
N PRO A 85 5.21 -1.81 -14.21
CA PRO A 85 5.76 -2.66 -13.15
C PRO A 85 7.19 -2.26 -12.73
N ASP A 86 8.03 -1.92 -13.70
CA ASP A 86 9.44 -1.59 -13.46
C ASP A 86 9.61 -0.28 -12.69
N GLN A 87 8.76 0.69 -12.98
CA GLN A 87 8.80 2.01 -12.34
C GLN A 87 8.00 2.04 -11.04
N GLY A 88 7.02 1.17 -10.88
CA GLY A 88 5.97 1.23 -9.87
C GLY A 88 4.71 1.92 -10.39
N PHE A 89 3.65 1.91 -9.59
CA PHE A 89 2.34 2.43 -9.94
C PHE A 89 1.83 3.49 -8.96
N ASP A 90 1.14 4.52 -9.47
CA ASP A 90 0.09 5.15 -8.67
C ASP A 90 -1.25 4.41 -8.87
N CYS A 91 -2.27 4.77 -8.09
CA CYS A 91 -3.56 4.07 -8.13
C CYS A 91 -4.22 4.07 -9.51
N SER A 92 -4.19 5.18 -10.23
CA SER A 92 -4.78 5.32 -11.56
C SER A 92 -3.91 4.73 -12.66
N GLY A 93 -2.58 4.79 -12.52
CA GLY A 93 -1.63 4.13 -13.41
C GLY A 93 -1.75 2.61 -13.36
N PHE A 94 -1.91 2.05 -12.15
CA PHE A 94 -2.20 0.65 -11.93
C PHE A 94 -3.47 0.21 -12.69
N VAL A 95 -4.59 0.92 -12.48
CA VAL A 95 -5.86 0.61 -13.16
C VAL A 95 -5.69 0.65 -14.68
N ARG A 96 -5.06 1.70 -15.21
CA ARG A 96 -4.83 1.83 -16.65
C ARG A 96 -3.99 0.69 -17.22
N PHE A 97 -2.92 0.32 -16.53
CA PHE A 97 -2.05 -0.79 -16.95
C PHE A 97 -2.81 -2.13 -16.97
N VAL A 98 -3.54 -2.43 -15.90
CA VAL A 98 -4.33 -3.67 -15.77
C VAL A 98 -5.38 -3.78 -16.87
N LEU A 99 -6.05 -2.68 -17.21
CA LEU A 99 -7.10 -2.66 -18.24
C LEU A 99 -6.56 -2.79 -19.68
N GLY A 100 -5.26 -2.62 -19.86
CA GLY A 100 -4.60 -2.72 -21.16
C GLY A 100 -4.81 -1.49 -22.06
N PRO A 101 -4.07 -1.40 -23.19
CA PRO A 101 -4.00 -0.22 -24.03
C PRO A 101 -5.36 0.24 -24.58
N GLU A 102 -6.17 -0.66 -25.11
CA GLU A 102 -7.46 -0.33 -25.72
C GLU A 102 -8.43 0.38 -24.78
N ARG A 103 -8.43 0.03 -23.48
CA ARG A 103 -9.27 0.68 -22.46
C ARG A 103 -8.57 1.86 -21.82
N SER A 104 -7.26 1.78 -21.63
CA SER A 104 -6.50 2.82 -20.97
C SER A 104 -6.44 4.13 -21.76
N GLU A 105 -6.45 4.08 -23.09
CA GLU A 105 -6.51 5.27 -23.95
C GLU A 105 -7.79 6.09 -23.75
N LYS A 106 -8.89 5.41 -23.43
CA LYS A 106 -10.19 6.03 -23.18
C LYS A 106 -10.39 6.48 -21.73
N LEU A 107 -9.45 6.13 -20.85
CA LEU A 107 -9.54 6.47 -19.44
C LEU A 107 -8.67 7.69 -19.09
N PRO A 108 -9.21 8.66 -18.35
CA PRO A 108 -8.42 9.78 -17.83
C PRO A 108 -7.26 9.29 -16.97
N ARG A 109 -6.20 10.12 -16.85
CA ARG A 109 -5.00 9.77 -16.10
C ARG A 109 -5.20 9.77 -14.57
N THR A 110 -6.16 10.51 -14.04
CA THR A 110 -6.33 10.67 -12.59
C THR A 110 -7.58 9.95 -12.07
N ALA A 111 -7.52 9.46 -10.82
CA ALA A 111 -8.66 8.84 -10.16
C ALA A 111 -9.88 9.78 -10.09
N TYR A 112 -9.66 11.09 -9.89
CA TYR A 112 -10.73 12.08 -9.90
C TYR A 112 -11.45 12.13 -11.25
N ALA A 113 -10.72 12.28 -12.35
CA ALA A 113 -11.31 12.35 -13.67
C ALA A 113 -11.96 11.01 -14.05
N MET A 114 -11.35 9.87 -13.74
CA MET A 114 -11.95 8.55 -13.93
C MET A 114 -13.30 8.42 -13.20
N SER A 115 -13.39 8.91 -11.96
CA SER A 115 -14.63 8.85 -11.18
C SER A 115 -15.78 9.61 -11.80
N ARG A 116 -15.52 10.52 -12.73
CA ARG A 116 -16.53 11.33 -13.42
C ARG A 116 -16.94 10.77 -14.78
N SER A 117 -16.06 10.05 -15.46
CA SER A 117 -16.26 9.69 -16.87
C SER A 117 -15.96 8.23 -17.24
N ALA A 118 -15.41 7.41 -16.34
CA ALA A 118 -15.09 6.03 -16.64
C ALA A 118 -16.34 5.14 -16.65
N GLY A 119 -16.95 4.94 -17.79
CA GLY A 119 -18.10 4.04 -17.94
C GLY A 119 -19.35 4.49 -17.16
N GLU A 120 -20.20 3.55 -16.79
CA GLU A 120 -21.46 3.79 -16.08
C GLU A 120 -21.27 3.80 -14.57
N ARG A 121 -22.02 4.67 -13.87
CA ARG A 121 -22.10 4.64 -12.42
C ARG A 121 -23.06 3.55 -11.98
N ILE A 122 -22.64 2.69 -11.08
CA ILE A 122 -23.43 1.60 -10.53
C ILE A 122 -23.66 1.77 -9.03
N ALA A 123 -24.71 1.14 -8.52
CA ALA A 123 -24.96 1.06 -7.10
C ALA A 123 -23.95 0.13 -6.41
N LEU A 124 -23.65 0.38 -5.12
CA LEU A 124 -22.60 -0.36 -4.42
C LEU A 124 -23.01 -1.81 -4.08
N ASP A 125 -24.29 -2.11 -4.07
CA ASP A 125 -24.88 -3.45 -3.92
C ASP A 125 -24.86 -4.26 -5.23
N GLU A 126 -24.64 -3.59 -6.38
CA GLU A 126 -24.55 -4.22 -7.71
C GLU A 126 -23.09 -4.48 -8.15
N LEU A 127 -22.12 -4.33 -7.25
CA LEU A 127 -20.69 -4.53 -7.55
C LEU A 127 -20.41 -5.91 -8.12
N SER A 128 -19.73 -5.95 -9.25
CA SER A 128 -19.22 -7.15 -9.91
C SER A 128 -17.72 -7.08 -10.11
N SER A 129 -17.07 -8.22 -10.15
CA SER A 129 -15.62 -8.30 -10.36
C SER A 129 -15.20 -7.57 -11.63
N GLY A 130 -14.18 -6.72 -11.53
CA GLY A 130 -13.71 -5.83 -12.60
C GLY A 130 -14.28 -4.40 -12.55
N ASP A 131 -15.24 -4.12 -11.70
CA ASP A 131 -15.73 -2.76 -11.48
C ASP A 131 -14.67 -1.87 -10.81
N LEU A 132 -14.68 -0.59 -11.11
CA LEU A 132 -13.80 0.39 -10.48
C LEU A 132 -14.47 0.95 -9.23
N VAL A 133 -13.77 0.90 -8.10
CA VAL A 133 -14.21 1.47 -6.83
C VAL A 133 -13.38 2.70 -6.49
N PHE A 134 -14.04 3.77 -6.06
CA PHE A 134 -13.44 5.08 -5.87
C PHE A 134 -13.59 5.58 -4.44
N PHE A 135 -12.53 6.19 -3.93
CA PHE A 135 -12.46 6.61 -2.53
C PHE A 135 -12.05 8.08 -2.39
N ARG A 136 -12.54 8.71 -1.31
CA ARG A 136 -12.09 10.03 -0.84
C ARG A 136 -11.08 9.85 0.28
N ILE A 137 -9.81 10.10 -0.02
CA ILE A 137 -8.72 10.01 0.96
C ILE A 137 -8.17 11.41 1.18
N GLY A 138 -8.29 11.92 2.42
CA GLY A 138 -7.71 13.20 2.81
C GLY A 138 -8.43 14.45 2.31
N GLY A 139 -9.67 14.34 1.78
CA GLY A 139 -10.41 15.50 1.30
C GLY A 139 -11.82 15.19 0.79
N ARG A 140 -12.49 16.20 0.21
CA ARG A 140 -13.86 16.07 -0.33
C ARG A 140 -13.91 15.36 -1.69
N ASN A 141 -12.84 15.45 -2.46
CA ASN A 141 -12.78 14.89 -3.80
C ASN A 141 -12.30 13.45 -3.80
N VAL A 142 -12.70 12.69 -4.81
CA VAL A 142 -12.12 11.37 -5.09
C VAL A 142 -10.63 11.55 -5.37
N SER A 143 -9.82 10.77 -4.66
CA SER A 143 -8.36 10.80 -4.77
C SER A 143 -7.73 9.43 -4.95
N HIS A 144 -8.54 8.36 -4.91
CA HIS A 144 -8.04 7.01 -5.03
C HIS A 144 -9.01 6.10 -5.79
N VAL A 145 -8.45 5.07 -6.44
CA VAL A 145 -9.19 4.10 -7.23
C VAL A 145 -8.58 2.70 -7.08
N GLY A 146 -9.43 1.69 -7.10
CA GLY A 146 -9.06 0.28 -7.15
C GLY A 146 -9.99 -0.50 -8.07
N ILE A 147 -9.68 -1.78 -8.27
CA ILE A 147 -10.47 -2.74 -9.05
C ILE A 147 -11.12 -3.72 -8.09
N TYR A 148 -12.42 -3.84 -8.14
CA TYR A 148 -13.17 -4.78 -7.31
C TYR A 148 -12.93 -6.22 -7.79
N LEU A 149 -12.69 -7.13 -6.85
CA LEU A 149 -12.38 -8.55 -7.12
C LEU A 149 -13.56 -9.49 -6.87
N GLY A 150 -14.61 -9.01 -6.25
CA GLY A 150 -15.66 -9.84 -5.64
C GLY A 150 -15.43 -10.01 -4.14
N GLN A 151 -16.42 -10.59 -3.43
CA GLN A 151 -16.34 -10.93 -2.00
C GLN A 151 -15.90 -9.79 -1.07
N ARG A 152 -16.26 -8.54 -1.42
CA ARG A 152 -15.87 -7.31 -0.74
C ARG A 152 -14.37 -6.99 -0.81
N GLU A 153 -13.61 -7.64 -1.66
CA GLU A 153 -12.20 -7.38 -1.89
C GLU A 153 -11.98 -6.47 -3.09
N PHE A 154 -10.93 -5.67 -3.02
CA PHE A 154 -10.46 -4.87 -4.15
C PHE A 154 -8.94 -4.78 -4.15
N ILE A 155 -8.35 -4.70 -5.34
CA ILE A 155 -6.91 -4.56 -5.54
C ILE A 155 -6.58 -3.14 -5.98
N HIS A 156 -5.51 -2.58 -5.43
CA HIS A 156 -5.12 -1.20 -5.68
C HIS A 156 -3.63 -0.95 -5.39
N ALA A 157 -3.12 0.23 -5.78
CA ALA A 157 -1.80 0.73 -5.44
C ALA A 157 -1.94 1.91 -4.45
N PRO A 158 -1.92 1.68 -3.12
CA PRO A 158 -2.04 2.75 -2.12
C PRO A 158 -0.73 3.50 -1.91
N SER A 159 -0.80 4.83 -1.76
CA SER A 159 0.37 5.65 -1.44
C SER A 159 0.95 5.35 -0.05
N ARG A 160 0.11 4.95 0.90
CA ARG A 160 0.53 4.46 2.22
C ARG A 160 0.55 2.94 2.20
N GLY A 161 1.68 2.36 2.58
CA GLY A 161 1.92 0.92 2.50
C GLY A 161 2.69 0.50 1.26
N GLY A 162 2.92 1.42 0.31
CA GLY A 162 4.00 1.38 -0.66
C GLY A 162 3.93 0.34 -1.79
N GLU A 163 2.90 -0.51 -1.88
CA GLU A 163 2.84 -1.58 -2.89
C GLU A 163 1.41 -1.95 -3.30
N VAL A 164 1.25 -2.57 -4.45
CA VAL A 164 -0.02 -3.13 -4.91
C VAL A 164 -0.45 -4.26 -3.98
N ARG A 165 -1.68 -4.14 -3.46
CA ARG A 165 -2.24 -5.12 -2.52
C ARG A 165 -3.75 -5.25 -2.63
N ILE A 166 -4.28 -6.26 -1.96
CA ILE A 166 -5.72 -6.47 -1.80
C ILE A 166 -6.13 -5.96 -0.41
N ASP A 167 -7.16 -5.14 -0.37
CA ASP A 167 -7.82 -4.69 0.85
C ASP A 167 -9.33 -5.03 0.76
N ARG A 168 -10.06 -4.88 1.88
CA ARG A 168 -11.49 -5.20 1.95
C ARG A 168 -12.34 -3.93 2.05
N LEU A 169 -13.46 -3.91 1.32
CA LEU A 169 -14.44 -2.80 1.35
C LEU A 169 -15.17 -2.68 2.70
N ASP A 170 -15.28 -3.79 3.44
CA ASP A 170 -15.88 -3.82 4.78
C ASP A 170 -14.89 -3.44 5.91
N ASP A 171 -13.61 -3.24 5.61
CA ASP A 171 -12.70 -2.59 6.54
C ASP A 171 -13.19 -1.16 6.84
N ARG A 172 -13.20 -0.82 8.14
CA ARG A 172 -13.72 0.46 8.64
C ARG A 172 -13.06 1.69 8.00
N TYR A 173 -11.79 1.58 7.63
CA TYR A 173 -11.06 2.65 6.95
C TYR A 173 -11.62 2.88 5.55
N TRP A 174 -11.80 1.81 4.77
CA TRP A 174 -12.27 1.87 3.39
C TRP A 174 -13.75 2.15 3.28
N GLN A 175 -14.56 1.54 4.14
CA GLN A 175 -16.00 1.73 4.18
C GLN A 175 -16.40 3.20 4.34
N ARG A 176 -15.70 3.96 5.20
CA ARG A 176 -15.96 5.39 5.41
C ARG A 176 -15.52 6.29 4.27
N ARG A 177 -14.69 5.78 3.35
CA ARG A 177 -14.08 6.53 2.24
C ARG A 177 -14.61 6.16 0.89
N LEU A 178 -15.31 5.05 0.77
CA LEU A 178 -15.94 4.60 -0.46
C LEU A 178 -16.94 5.67 -0.92
N ALA A 179 -16.75 6.15 -2.15
CA ALA A 179 -17.51 7.27 -2.69
C ALA A 179 -18.52 6.85 -3.76
N LEU A 180 -18.09 5.99 -4.66
CA LEU A 180 -18.90 5.48 -5.76
C LEU A 180 -18.19 4.32 -6.46
N ALA A 181 -18.92 3.63 -7.32
CA ALA A 181 -18.37 2.62 -8.22
C ALA A 181 -18.77 2.91 -9.68
N ARG A 182 -17.96 2.39 -10.61
CA ARG A 182 -18.23 2.48 -12.04
C ARG A 182 -17.91 1.18 -12.76
N ARG A 183 -18.77 0.82 -13.68
CA ARG A 183 -18.59 -0.32 -14.60
C ARG A 183 -18.14 0.16 -15.96
N LEU A 184 -17.03 -0.38 -16.42
CA LEU A 184 -16.55 -0.10 -17.76
C LEU A 184 -17.37 -0.90 -18.79
N PRO A 185 -17.64 -0.33 -19.96
CA PRO A 185 -18.31 -1.09 -21.02
C PRO A 185 -17.47 -2.30 -21.43
N ALA A 186 -18.12 -3.38 -21.85
CA ALA A 186 -17.44 -4.51 -22.45
C ALA A 186 -16.66 -4.06 -23.69
N LEU A 187 -15.47 -4.64 -23.88
CA LEU A 187 -14.77 -4.43 -25.17
C LEU A 187 -15.61 -5.05 -26.29
N PRO A 188 -15.72 -4.40 -27.45
CA PRO A 188 -16.28 -5.04 -28.64
C PRO A 188 -15.53 -6.35 -28.89
N ARG A 189 -16.23 -7.44 -29.07
CA ARG A 189 -15.60 -8.69 -29.49
C ARG A 189 -14.91 -8.42 -30.83
N PRO A 190 -13.65 -8.88 -31.02
CA PRO A 190 -13.03 -8.82 -32.32
C PRO A 190 -13.99 -9.49 -33.31
N ARG A 191 -14.33 -8.82 -34.39
CA ARG A 191 -15.11 -9.44 -35.44
C ARG A 191 -14.32 -10.64 -35.90
N SER A 192 -14.82 -11.85 -35.64
CA SER A 192 -14.29 -13.05 -36.25
C SER A 192 -14.42 -12.82 -37.75
N GLY A 193 -13.30 -12.49 -38.40
CA GLY A 193 -13.28 -12.41 -39.85
C GLY A 193 -13.75 -13.75 -40.40
N ARG A 194 -14.86 -13.75 -41.11
CA ARG A 194 -15.17 -14.87 -41.99
C ARG A 194 -14.06 -14.89 -43.03
N ILE A 195 -13.25 -15.91 -42.95
CA ILE A 195 -12.33 -16.33 -44.00
C ILE A 195 -13.18 -16.91 -45.11
#